data_6419b7ef78132172988fbc2b385adfc9
#
_entry.id   6419b7ef78132172988fbc2b385adfc9
#
_cell.length_a   1.000
_cell.length_b   1.000
_cell.length_c   1.000
_cell.angle_alpha   90.00
_cell.angle_beta   90.00
_cell.angle_gamma   90.00
#
_symmetry.space_group_name_H-M   'P 1'
#
loop_
_entity.id
_entity.type
_entity.pdbx_description
1 polymer ?
#
loop_
_entity_poly.entity_id
_entity_poly.type
_entity_poly.pdbx_seq_one_letter_code
_entity_poly.pdbx_strand_id
1 'polypeptide(L)'
;MCCYKLADNLAGALLRPFLIDLGYSEFDRGVALATVGLIATLTGTFLGGLLTAVLGLGHALWLGGFLQIFSNLGYVLLAGSGVDRMLLIAAMACENLIQGLGTGAFSVLLLRLTEKRFSATQYALFSSLFGLPRLWAGPVSGFLVPAMGWQTFFWLTMVAGVPGLLFLQRFAPLGVREPSFDTETPEVA
;
A
#
# COMPACT_ATOMS: atom_id res chain seq x y z
N MET A 1 2.67 -11.48 4.54
CA MET A 1 2.82 -10.03 4.77
C MET A 1 3.39 -9.26 3.59
N CYS A 2 4.45 -9.71 2.92
CA CYS A 2 5.01 -9.04 1.73
C CYS A 2 3.99 -8.84 0.60
N CYS A 3 3.09 -9.81 0.38
CA CYS A 3 2.08 -9.74 -0.68
C CYS A 3 0.99 -8.68 -0.44
N TYR A 4 0.76 -8.27 0.81
CA TYR A 4 -0.27 -7.28 1.15
C TYR A 4 -0.01 -5.91 0.48
N LYS A 5 1.25 -5.49 0.39
CA LYS A 5 1.65 -4.23 -0.27
C LYS A 5 2.32 -4.43 -1.65
N LEU A 6 2.25 -5.62 -2.23
CA LEU A 6 2.90 -5.89 -3.51
C LEU A 6 2.33 -5.01 -4.63
N ALA A 7 1.00 -4.95 -4.74
CA ALA A 7 0.30 -4.15 -5.74
C ALA A 7 0.70 -2.67 -5.68
N ASP A 8 0.71 -2.13 -4.47
CA ASP A 8 1.06 -0.76 -4.13
C ASP A 8 2.52 -0.43 -4.50
N ASN A 9 3.42 -1.33 -4.15
CA ASN A 9 4.83 -1.19 -4.49
C ASN A 9 5.07 -1.26 -6.01
N LEU A 10 4.34 -2.11 -6.74
CA LEU A 10 4.41 -2.20 -8.19
C LEU A 10 3.91 -0.93 -8.87
N ALA A 11 2.74 -0.44 -8.47
CA ALA A 11 2.17 0.80 -8.99
C ALA A 11 3.06 2.01 -8.68
N GLY A 12 3.49 2.15 -7.42
CA GLY A 12 4.30 3.27 -6.96
C GLY A 12 5.70 3.34 -7.58
N ALA A 13 6.30 2.20 -7.95
CA ALA A 13 7.64 2.15 -8.54
C ALA A 13 7.70 2.87 -9.91
N LEU A 14 6.64 2.79 -10.71
CA LEU A 14 6.57 3.38 -12.04
C LEU A 14 5.72 4.66 -12.12
N LEU A 15 5.27 5.18 -11.01
CA LEU A 15 4.41 6.36 -10.99
C LEU A 15 5.05 7.58 -11.68
N ARG A 16 6.36 7.80 -11.44
CA ARG A 16 7.08 8.91 -12.09
C ARG A 16 7.21 8.73 -13.60
N PRO A 17 7.72 7.61 -14.13
CA PRO A 17 7.71 7.33 -15.56
C PRO A 17 6.32 7.45 -16.19
N PHE A 18 5.30 6.90 -15.55
CA PHE A 18 3.92 6.98 -15.99
C PHE A 18 3.44 8.42 -16.24
N LEU A 19 3.68 9.31 -15.28
CA LEU A 19 3.28 10.72 -15.42
C LEU A 19 4.10 11.47 -16.48
N ILE A 20 5.36 11.05 -16.72
CA ILE A 20 6.19 11.59 -17.80
C ILE A 20 5.63 11.16 -19.15
N ASP A 21 5.34 9.88 -19.32
CA ASP A 21 4.82 9.32 -20.57
C ASP A 21 3.43 9.89 -20.92
N LEU A 22 2.61 10.21 -19.94
CA LEU A 22 1.34 10.91 -20.14
C LEU A 22 1.50 12.38 -20.54
N GLY A 23 2.72 12.98 -20.41
CA GLY A 23 2.98 14.35 -20.80
C GLY A 23 2.69 15.41 -19.74
N TYR A 24 2.56 15.03 -18.47
CA TYR A 24 2.40 16.01 -17.38
C TYR A 24 3.66 16.84 -17.17
N SER A 25 3.50 18.16 -16.94
CA SER A 25 4.60 19.08 -16.68
C SER A 25 5.35 18.71 -15.37
N GLU A 26 6.61 19.14 -15.26
CA GLU A 26 7.39 18.93 -14.02
C GLU A 26 6.72 19.58 -12.81
N PHE A 27 6.10 20.74 -13.02
CA PHE A 27 5.37 21.45 -11.97
C PHE A 27 4.17 20.64 -11.49
N ASP A 28 3.33 20.11 -12.41
CA ASP A 28 2.15 19.32 -12.03
C ASP A 28 2.53 18.03 -11.30
N ARG A 29 3.60 17.36 -11.78
CA ARG A 29 4.16 16.17 -11.11
C ARG A 29 4.70 16.52 -9.73
N GLY A 30 5.41 17.63 -9.59
CA GLY A 30 5.92 18.14 -8.31
C GLY A 30 4.80 18.41 -7.32
N VAL A 31 3.76 19.12 -7.73
CA VAL A 31 2.59 19.41 -6.89
C VAL A 31 1.86 18.11 -6.50
N ALA A 32 1.59 17.22 -7.46
CA ALA A 32 0.85 15.99 -7.22
C ALA A 32 1.61 15.02 -6.29
N LEU A 33 2.91 14.80 -6.54
CA LEU A 33 3.70 13.83 -5.80
C LEU A 33 4.24 14.38 -4.47
N ALA A 34 4.80 15.60 -4.47
CA ALA A 34 5.46 16.13 -3.29
C ALA A 34 4.49 16.82 -2.33
N THR A 35 3.54 17.60 -2.83
CA THR A 35 2.62 18.36 -1.96
C THR A 35 1.37 17.56 -1.61
N VAL A 36 0.59 17.21 -2.64
CA VAL A 36 -0.68 16.48 -2.44
C VAL A 36 -0.40 15.10 -1.86
N GLY A 37 0.56 14.37 -2.43
CA GLY A 37 0.94 13.04 -1.99
C GLY A 37 1.41 13.03 -0.52
N LEU A 38 2.27 13.96 -0.12
CA LEU A 38 2.77 14.05 1.25
C LEU A 38 1.63 14.33 2.25
N ILE A 39 0.81 15.35 1.99
CA ILE A 39 -0.31 15.72 2.87
C ILE A 39 -1.29 14.55 2.98
N ALA A 40 -1.66 13.94 1.86
CA ALA A 40 -2.56 12.80 1.83
C ALA A 40 -2.01 11.59 2.59
N THR A 41 -0.72 11.26 2.42
CA THR A 41 -0.07 10.15 3.13
C THR A 41 -0.02 10.38 4.63
N LEU A 42 0.36 11.57 5.09
CA LEU A 42 0.41 11.91 6.52
C LEU A 42 -0.99 11.83 7.14
N THR A 43 -1.98 12.43 6.48
CA THR A 43 -3.37 12.38 6.91
C THR A 43 -3.89 10.94 6.94
N GLY A 44 -3.63 10.16 5.90
CA GLY A 44 -4.01 8.77 5.81
C GLY A 44 -3.37 7.92 6.90
N THR A 45 -2.07 8.11 7.19
CA THR A 45 -1.36 7.36 8.24
C THR A 45 -1.93 7.66 9.61
N PHE A 46 -2.24 8.92 9.90
CA PHE A 46 -2.89 9.32 11.15
C PHE A 46 -4.28 8.69 11.28
N LEU A 47 -5.10 8.78 10.22
CA LEU A 47 -6.42 8.17 10.19
C LEU A 47 -6.35 6.64 10.31
N GLY A 48 -5.36 5.99 9.70
CA GLY A 48 -5.14 4.55 9.80
C GLY A 48 -4.84 4.10 11.22
N GLY A 49 -4.00 4.85 11.94
CA GLY A 49 -3.73 4.63 13.37
C GLY A 49 -4.98 4.81 14.22
N LEU A 50 -5.74 5.89 14.00
CA LEU A 50 -7.00 6.17 14.70
C LEU A 50 -8.06 5.09 14.40
N LEU A 51 -8.20 4.72 13.15
CA LEU A 51 -9.13 3.67 12.72
C LEU A 51 -8.84 2.34 13.40
N THR A 52 -7.56 2.00 13.54
CA THR A 52 -7.10 0.81 14.26
C THR A 52 -7.48 0.86 15.75
N ALA A 53 -7.40 2.04 16.36
CA ALA A 53 -7.79 2.22 17.75
C ALA A 53 -9.31 2.07 17.96
N VAL A 54 -10.13 2.55 17.02
CA VAL A 54 -11.61 2.55 17.13
C VAL A 54 -12.22 1.23 16.66
N LEU A 55 -11.85 0.76 15.47
CA LEU A 55 -12.44 -0.44 14.85
C LEU A 55 -11.73 -1.74 15.24
N GLY A 56 -10.52 -1.63 15.78
CA GLY A 56 -9.61 -2.75 15.99
C GLY A 56 -8.75 -3.06 14.78
N LEU A 57 -7.64 -3.76 15.04
CA LEU A 57 -6.59 -4.02 14.04
C LEU A 57 -7.11 -4.86 12.86
N GLY A 58 -7.92 -5.89 13.11
CA GLY A 58 -8.44 -6.76 12.06
C GLY A 58 -9.28 -6.00 11.04
N HIS A 59 -10.25 -5.21 11.50
CA HIS A 59 -11.12 -4.44 10.61
C HIS A 59 -10.35 -3.34 9.87
N ALA A 60 -9.40 -2.66 10.53
CA ALA A 60 -8.58 -1.63 9.91
C ALA A 60 -7.70 -2.19 8.79
N LEU A 61 -7.10 -3.38 8.97
CA LEU A 61 -6.31 -4.06 7.94
C LEU A 61 -7.16 -4.48 6.75
N TRP A 62 -8.35 -5.01 6.98
CA TRP A 62 -9.26 -5.39 5.90
C TRP A 62 -9.76 -4.19 5.10
N LEU A 63 -10.20 -3.14 5.79
CA LEU A 63 -10.64 -1.91 5.14
C LEU A 63 -9.49 -1.30 4.31
N GLY A 64 -8.29 -1.18 4.89
CA GLY A 64 -7.12 -0.69 4.18
C GLY A 64 -6.79 -1.55 2.96
N GLY A 65 -6.82 -2.88 3.07
CA GLY A 65 -6.54 -3.79 1.98
C GLY A 65 -7.55 -3.71 0.83
N PHE A 66 -8.84 -3.62 1.13
CA PHE A 66 -9.87 -3.42 0.10
C PHE A 66 -9.72 -2.07 -0.59
N LEU A 67 -9.61 -0.99 0.17
CA LEU A 67 -9.43 0.35 -0.38
C LEU A 67 -8.17 0.43 -1.25
N GLN A 68 -7.10 -0.26 -0.87
CA GLN A 68 -5.84 -0.29 -1.62
C GLN A 68 -5.97 -0.91 -3.02
N ILE A 69 -6.78 -1.97 -3.18
CA ILE A 69 -7.04 -2.55 -4.50
C ILE A 69 -7.82 -1.56 -5.36
N PHE A 70 -8.84 -0.91 -4.78
CA PHE A 70 -9.69 0.02 -5.52
C PHE A 70 -9.01 1.36 -5.84
N SER A 71 -8.03 1.81 -5.02
CA SER A 71 -7.34 3.07 -5.26
C SER A 71 -6.55 3.08 -6.58
N ASN A 72 -5.99 1.92 -6.97
CA ASN A 72 -5.33 1.77 -8.28
C ASN A 72 -6.24 2.07 -9.49
N LEU A 73 -7.57 2.05 -9.29
CA LEU A 73 -8.52 2.45 -10.34
C LEU A 73 -8.30 3.90 -10.78
N GLY A 74 -7.86 4.77 -9.87
CA GLY A 74 -7.49 6.15 -10.20
C GLY A 74 -6.41 6.23 -11.28
N TYR A 75 -5.42 5.35 -11.23
CA TYR A 75 -4.36 5.28 -12.25
C TYR A 75 -4.87 4.70 -13.58
N VAL A 76 -5.78 3.73 -13.53
CA VAL A 76 -6.42 3.19 -14.74
C VAL A 76 -7.20 4.29 -15.47
N LEU A 77 -7.97 5.09 -14.71
CA LEU A 77 -8.71 6.23 -15.27
C LEU A 77 -7.77 7.29 -15.84
N LEU A 78 -6.70 7.60 -15.12
CA LEU A 78 -5.70 8.57 -15.56
C LEU A 78 -5.00 8.12 -16.85
N ALA A 79 -4.69 6.82 -16.99
CA ALA A 79 -4.11 6.25 -18.19
C ALA A 79 -5.02 6.35 -19.43
N GLY A 80 -6.35 6.39 -19.22
CA GLY A 80 -7.34 6.50 -20.30
C GLY A 80 -7.79 7.91 -20.63
N SER A 81 -7.59 8.90 -19.72
CA SER A 81 -8.18 10.24 -19.84
C SER A 81 -7.25 11.29 -20.47
N GLY A 82 -5.96 10.96 -20.68
CA GLY A 82 -4.97 11.94 -21.13
C GLY A 82 -4.57 12.93 -20.03
N VAL A 83 -4.09 14.13 -20.41
CA VAL A 83 -3.59 15.12 -19.46
C VAL A 83 -4.75 15.89 -18.82
N ASP A 84 -5.19 15.44 -17.66
CA ASP A 84 -6.17 16.14 -16.81
C ASP A 84 -5.57 16.39 -15.42
N ARG A 85 -5.32 17.66 -15.10
CA ARG A 85 -4.71 18.08 -13.84
C ARG A 85 -5.60 17.80 -12.63
N MET A 86 -6.92 17.97 -12.75
CA MET A 86 -7.84 17.73 -11.65
C MET A 86 -7.93 16.24 -11.34
N LEU A 87 -7.99 15.40 -12.38
CA LEU A 87 -7.99 13.96 -12.24
C LEU A 87 -6.66 13.48 -11.63
N LEU A 88 -5.52 14.06 -12.05
CA LEU A 88 -4.21 13.76 -11.46
C LEU A 88 -4.19 14.03 -9.94
N ILE A 89 -4.61 15.23 -9.54
CA ILE A 89 -4.62 15.62 -8.12
C ILE A 89 -5.56 14.71 -7.33
N ALA A 90 -6.76 14.42 -7.85
CA ALA A 90 -7.74 13.57 -7.19
C ALA A 90 -7.22 12.12 -7.06
N ALA A 91 -6.67 11.54 -8.12
CA ALA A 91 -6.09 10.20 -8.09
C ALA A 91 -4.93 10.11 -7.10
N MET A 92 -4.01 11.08 -7.12
CA MET A 92 -2.88 11.15 -6.20
C MET A 92 -3.32 11.33 -4.74
N ALA A 93 -4.30 12.20 -4.48
CA ALA A 93 -4.82 12.40 -3.13
C ALA A 93 -5.47 11.12 -2.59
N CYS A 94 -6.33 10.49 -3.39
CA CYS A 94 -7.04 9.28 -3.01
C CYS A 94 -6.07 8.11 -2.75
N GLU A 95 -5.16 7.86 -3.69
CA GLU A 95 -4.17 6.78 -3.60
C GLU A 95 -3.27 6.96 -2.37
N ASN A 96 -2.66 8.14 -2.19
CA ASN A 96 -1.75 8.39 -1.08
C ASN A 96 -2.45 8.40 0.28
N LEU A 97 -3.71 8.84 0.34
CA LEU A 97 -4.53 8.76 1.55
C LEU A 97 -4.76 7.30 1.95
N ILE A 98 -5.17 6.46 1.01
CA ILE A 98 -5.45 5.04 1.24
C ILE A 98 -4.16 4.29 1.57
N GLN A 99 -3.07 4.59 0.87
CA GLN A 99 -1.74 4.04 1.15
C GLN A 99 -1.28 4.39 2.57
N GLY A 100 -1.47 5.64 2.97
CA GLY A 100 -1.20 6.10 4.34
C GLY A 100 -2.03 5.35 5.37
N LEU A 101 -3.33 5.22 5.14
CA LEU A 101 -4.26 4.49 6.02
C LEU A 101 -3.81 3.03 6.22
N GLY A 102 -3.52 2.32 5.14
CA GLY A 102 -2.98 0.96 5.21
C GLY A 102 -1.62 0.89 5.93
N THR A 103 -0.75 1.90 5.74
CA THR A 103 0.54 1.98 6.41
C THR A 103 0.39 2.21 7.92
N GLY A 104 -0.55 3.07 8.35
CA GLY A 104 -0.86 3.31 9.75
C GLY A 104 -1.33 2.04 10.46
N ALA A 105 -2.31 1.34 9.91
CA ALA A 105 -2.81 0.07 10.45
C ALA A 105 -1.72 -1.01 10.48
N PHE A 106 -0.92 -1.10 9.40
CA PHE A 106 0.17 -2.07 9.31
C PHE A 106 1.31 -1.79 10.30
N SER A 107 1.61 -0.53 10.58
CA SER A 107 2.62 -0.16 11.59
C SER A 107 2.20 -0.63 12.99
N VAL A 108 0.91 -0.52 13.33
CA VAL A 108 0.37 -1.06 14.58
C VAL A 108 0.50 -2.59 14.62
N LEU A 109 0.24 -3.29 13.49
CA LEU A 109 0.45 -4.72 13.38
C LEU A 109 1.90 -5.11 13.65
N LEU A 110 2.87 -4.41 13.03
CA LEU A 110 4.29 -4.68 13.24
C LEU A 110 4.69 -4.49 14.71
N LEU A 111 4.20 -3.44 15.37
CA LEU A 111 4.46 -3.19 16.78
C LEU A 111 3.91 -4.29 17.67
N ARG A 112 2.72 -4.84 17.36
CA ARG A 112 2.12 -5.94 18.12
C ARG A 112 2.83 -7.27 17.93
N LEU A 113 3.44 -7.50 16.76
CA LEU A 113 4.22 -8.71 16.47
C LEU A 113 5.63 -8.68 17.06
N THR A 114 6.05 -7.54 17.59
CA THR A 114 7.40 -7.33 18.09
C THR A 114 7.47 -7.56 19.58
N GLU A 115 8.30 -8.50 20.03
CA GLU A 115 8.55 -8.75 21.46
C GLU A 115 9.31 -7.59 22.11
N LYS A 116 8.89 -7.20 23.30
CA LYS A 116 9.49 -6.07 24.05
C LYS A 116 11.00 -6.22 24.26
N ARG A 117 11.50 -7.46 24.42
CA ARG A 117 12.91 -7.75 24.72
C ARG A 117 13.85 -7.48 23.53
N PHE A 118 13.38 -7.70 22.29
CA PHE A 118 14.17 -7.56 21.07
C PHE A 118 13.52 -6.59 20.07
N SER A 119 12.74 -5.64 20.58
CA SER A 119 11.85 -4.79 19.79
C SER A 119 12.52 -4.07 18.62
N ALA A 120 13.68 -3.46 18.83
CA ALA A 120 14.36 -2.71 17.78
C ALA A 120 14.82 -3.60 16.61
N THR A 121 15.44 -4.76 16.92
CA THR A 121 15.96 -5.68 15.91
C THR A 121 14.84 -6.37 15.14
N GLN A 122 13.80 -6.84 15.84
CA GLN A 122 12.67 -7.50 15.20
C GLN A 122 11.87 -6.54 14.32
N TYR A 123 11.63 -5.32 14.82
CA TYR A 123 10.94 -4.29 14.03
C TYR A 123 11.75 -3.91 12.78
N ALA A 124 13.07 -3.74 12.91
CA ALA A 124 13.94 -3.45 11.77
C ALA A 124 13.93 -4.60 10.75
N LEU A 125 13.96 -5.86 11.19
CA LEU A 125 13.90 -7.04 10.33
C LEU A 125 12.56 -7.12 9.59
N PHE A 126 11.44 -6.97 10.30
CA PHE A 126 10.11 -6.98 9.68
C PHE A 126 9.92 -5.82 8.71
N SER A 127 10.40 -4.63 9.06
CA SER A 127 10.35 -3.45 8.21
C SER A 127 11.18 -3.64 6.93
N SER A 128 12.35 -4.26 7.04
CA SER A 128 13.22 -4.59 5.89
C SER A 128 12.58 -5.62 4.97
N LEU A 129 12.03 -6.70 5.52
CA LEU A 129 11.28 -7.72 4.77
C LEU A 129 10.07 -7.11 4.03
N PHE A 130 9.42 -6.15 4.65
CA PHE A 130 8.30 -5.43 4.06
C PHE A 130 8.73 -4.56 2.86
N GLY A 131 9.94 -4.01 2.89
CA GLY A 131 10.52 -3.22 1.81
C GLY A 131 11.02 -4.04 0.60
N LEU A 132 11.31 -5.35 0.77
CA LEU A 132 11.86 -6.21 -0.28
C LEU A 132 11.05 -6.23 -1.58
N PRO A 133 9.70 -6.34 -1.57
CA PRO A 133 8.91 -6.31 -2.80
C PRO A 133 9.13 -5.04 -3.63
N ARG A 134 9.44 -3.92 -2.98
CA ARG A 134 9.69 -2.64 -3.65
C ARG A 134 10.97 -2.67 -4.51
N LEU A 135 11.98 -3.42 -4.10
CA LEU A 135 13.24 -3.55 -4.86
C LEU A 135 13.02 -4.28 -6.19
N TRP A 136 12.15 -5.29 -6.19
CA TRP A 136 11.83 -6.07 -7.39
C TRP A 136 10.76 -5.40 -8.26
N ALA A 137 9.93 -4.53 -7.66
CA ALA A 137 8.86 -3.85 -8.37
C ALA A 137 9.37 -3.03 -9.56
N GLY A 138 10.46 -2.29 -9.42
CA GLY A 138 11.04 -1.47 -10.49
C GLY A 138 11.41 -2.28 -11.74
N PRO A 139 12.33 -3.27 -11.64
CA PRO A 139 12.69 -4.10 -12.78
C PRO A 139 11.52 -4.83 -13.42
N VAL A 140 10.67 -5.48 -12.62
CA VAL A 140 9.50 -6.22 -13.13
C VAL A 140 8.56 -5.30 -13.90
N SER A 141 8.23 -4.15 -13.34
CA SER A 141 7.33 -3.19 -13.98
C SER A 141 7.94 -2.57 -15.24
N GLY A 142 9.26 -2.33 -15.25
CA GLY A 142 9.98 -1.81 -16.41
C GLY A 142 9.93 -2.73 -17.64
N PHE A 143 9.81 -4.04 -17.44
CA PHE A 143 9.61 -5.00 -18.54
C PHE A 143 8.13 -5.14 -18.94
N LEU A 144 7.22 -5.06 -17.98
CA LEU A 144 5.79 -5.28 -18.23
C LEU A 144 5.13 -4.12 -18.99
N VAL A 145 5.45 -2.88 -18.65
CA VAL A 145 4.80 -1.70 -19.24
C VAL A 145 5.03 -1.58 -20.75
N PRO A 146 6.26 -1.73 -21.29
CA PRO A 146 6.47 -1.71 -22.75
C PRO A 146 5.72 -2.82 -23.49
N ALA A 147 5.48 -3.96 -22.84
CA ALA A 147 4.83 -5.11 -23.43
C ALA A 147 3.30 -5.00 -23.49
N MET A 148 2.68 -4.38 -22.48
CA MET A 148 1.21 -4.41 -22.34
C MET A 148 0.55 -3.03 -22.17
N GLY A 149 1.32 -1.96 -22.05
CA GLY A 149 0.83 -0.60 -21.85
C GLY A 149 0.41 -0.29 -20.40
N TRP A 150 0.27 1.00 -20.11
CA TRP A 150 0.00 1.50 -18.75
C TRP A 150 -1.35 1.03 -18.19
N GLN A 151 -2.41 1.09 -18.98
CA GLN A 151 -3.75 0.72 -18.52
C GLN A 151 -3.82 -0.74 -18.10
N THR A 152 -3.29 -1.65 -18.94
CA THR A 152 -3.26 -3.10 -18.63
C THR A 152 -2.36 -3.39 -17.44
N PHE A 153 -1.25 -2.66 -17.31
CA PHE A 153 -0.34 -2.77 -16.17
C PHE A 153 -1.05 -2.45 -14.85
N PHE A 154 -1.83 -1.35 -14.78
CA PHE A 154 -2.56 -1.02 -13.55
C PHE A 154 -3.70 -2.00 -13.24
N TRP A 155 -4.37 -2.56 -14.25
CA TRP A 155 -5.29 -3.67 -14.03
C TRP A 155 -4.59 -4.89 -13.43
N LEU A 156 -3.41 -5.23 -13.93
CA LEU A 156 -2.61 -6.33 -13.40
C LEU A 156 -2.20 -6.08 -11.93
N THR A 157 -1.83 -4.86 -11.57
CA THR A 157 -1.50 -4.51 -10.17
C THR A 157 -2.70 -4.67 -9.23
N MET A 158 -3.91 -4.35 -9.68
CA MET A 158 -5.14 -4.60 -8.90
C MET A 158 -5.32 -6.10 -8.65
N VAL A 159 -5.18 -6.94 -9.69
CA VAL A 159 -5.28 -8.41 -9.55
C VAL A 159 -4.18 -8.95 -8.64
N ALA A 160 -2.96 -8.41 -8.74
CA ALA A 160 -1.83 -8.79 -7.88
C ALA A 160 -2.06 -8.43 -6.39
N GLY A 161 -2.98 -7.54 -6.07
CA GLY A 161 -3.40 -7.23 -4.69
C GLY A 161 -4.28 -8.31 -4.06
N VAL A 162 -5.02 -9.08 -4.87
CA VAL A 162 -5.98 -10.08 -4.37
C VAL A 162 -5.30 -11.18 -3.53
N PRO A 163 -4.17 -11.79 -3.95
CA PRO A 163 -3.44 -12.74 -3.12
C PRO A 163 -3.08 -12.19 -1.73
N GLY A 164 -2.75 -10.89 -1.65
CA GLY A 164 -2.48 -10.21 -0.37
C GLY A 164 -3.65 -10.27 0.60
N LEU A 165 -4.87 -10.06 0.11
CA LEU A 165 -6.10 -10.19 0.93
C LEU A 165 -6.39 -11.65 1.32
N LEU A 166 -6.14 -12.61 0.42
CA LEU A 166 -6.31 -14.02 0.74
C LEU A 166 -5.34 -14.47 1.86
N PHE A 167 -4.10 -14.00 1.82
CA PHE A 167 -3.16 -14.24 2.92
C PHE A 167 -3.57 -13.53 4.20
N LEU A 168 -4.15 -12.32 4.10
CA LEU A 168 -4.65 -11.59 5.28
C LEU A 168 -5.75 -12.39 5.99
N GLN A 169 -6.63 -13.07 5.24
CA GLN A 169 -7.69 -13.90 5.81
C GLN A 169 -7.16 -15.02 6.74
N ARG A 170 -5.95 -15.52 6.48
CA ARG A 170 -5.34 -16.55 7.32
C ARG A 170 -4.80 -15.99 8.64
N PHE A 171 -4.37 -14.74 8.68
CA PHE A 171 -3.79 -14.10 9.87
C PHE A 171 -4.81 -13.27 10.67
N ALA A 172 -5.75 -12.64 9.97
CA ALA A 172 -6.81 -11.83 10.55
C ALA A 172 -8.12 -12.18 9.83
N PRO A 173 -8.84 -13.25 10.25
CA PRO A 173 -10.09 -13.64 9.62
C PRO A 173 -11.09 -12.49 9.59
N LEU A 174 -11.89 -12.42 8.52
CA LEU A 174 -12.96 -11.43 8.37
C LEU A 174 -13.90 -11.47 9.57
N GLY A 175 -14.15 -10.30 10.17
CA GLY A 175 -15.04 -10.18 11.34
C GLY A 175 -14.35 -10.29 12.70
N VAL A 176 -13.05 -10.58 12.74
CA VAL A 176 -12.28 -10.56 13.99
C VAL A 176 -11.73 -9.15 14.22
N ARG A 177 -12.18 -8.54 15.33
CA ARG A 177 -11.76 -7.19 15.71
C ARG A 177 -10.28 -7.12 16.09
N GLU A 178 -9.83 -8.10 16.89
CA GLU A 178 -8.48 -8.20 17.41
C GLU A 178 -7.94 -9.60 17.08
N PRO A 179 -7.05 -9.74 16.07
CA PRO A 179 -6.40 -11.01 15.78
C PRO A 179 -5.54 -11.44 16.97
N SER A 180 -5.69 -12.68 17.45
CA SER A 180 -4.78 -13.28 18.41
C SER A 180 -3.53 -13.74 17.67
N PHE A 181 -2.39 -13.16 18.02
CA PHE A 181 -1.09 -13.65 17.59
C PHE A 181 -0.55 -14.51 18.74
N ASP A 182 -1.01 -15.76 18.84
CA ASP A 182 -0.44 -16.72 19.79
C ASP A 182 0.99 -17.02 19.35
N THR A 183 1.93 -16.31 19.94
CA THR A 183 3.28 -16.85 20.09
C THR A 183 3.17 -17.92 21.16
N GLU A 184 2.89 -19.16 20.74
CA GLU A 184 3.15 -20.31 21.60
C GLU A 184 4.63 -20.25 22.00
N THR A 185 4.91 -19.67 23.14
CA THR A 185 6.14 -19.99 23.86
C THR A 185 6.01 -21.46 24.27
N PRO A 186 6.85 -22.39 23.75
CA PRO A 186 6.89 -23.71 24.32
C PRO A 186 7.25 -23.52 25.80
N GLU A 187 6.33 -23.87 26.70
CA GLU A 187 6.64 -24.08 28.09
C GLU A 187 7.78 -25.10 28.15
N VAL A 188 8.97 -24.60 28.42
CA VAL A 188 10.12 -25.44 28.76
C VAL A 188 9.83 -25.91 30.18
N ALA A 189 9.30 -27.14 30.30
CA ALA A 189 9.21 -27.89 31.51
C ALA A 189 10.61 -28.28 32.01
#